data_2f689c6ac22c12c7cf37588ddc463c56
#
_entry.id   2f689c6ac22c12c7cf37588ddc463c56
#
_cell.length_a   1.000
_cell.length_b   1.000
_cell.length_c   1.000
_cell.angle_alpha   90.00
_cell.angle_beta   90.00
_cell.angle_gamma   90.00
#
_symmetry.space_group_name_H-M   'P 1'
#
loop_
_entity.id
_entity.type
_entity.pdbx_description
1 polymer ?
#
loop_
_entity_poly.entity_id
_entity_poly.type
_entity_poly.pdbx_seq_one_letter_code
_entity_poly.pdbx_strand_id
1 'polypeptide(L)'
;MLSDDLRNACAAAAGKWGVAPDVHPDDFILRFLLEKSDAPGAGQAVETYFEDGARSAEQLAGLLTGVCGFQDQPCHVLEFASGYGRVTRHLARAAPFCSVTACDIHPQAVSFIREKLGVPAIVSAHVPEEFQVADAYDVVFALSFFSHMPKSTFARWLQKLASVVKPNGYLVFTTHGLVSRQVAASSCVFDQDGFYFAPASEQKDLDEAEYGVAIALPSFVFSEIAGIPRLTVAYFREGDWWGHQDVFVVRALPESLIPSPLSAADIRRRGRSLYHSLRALARQRRG
;
A
#
# COMPACT_ATOMS: atom_id res chain seq x y z
N MET A 1 18.74 -19.79 -14.99
CA MET A 1 17.54 -20.57 -15.41
C MET A 1 16.98 -21.25 -14.17
N LEU A 2 15.65 -21.29 -14.03
CA LEU A 2 14.99 -22.01 -12.93
C LEU A 2 15.19 -23.52 -13.09
N SER A 3 15.36 -24.25 -11.99
CA SER A 3 15.46 -25.73 -12.01
C SER A 3 14.12 -26.35 -12.44
N ASP A 4 14.16 -27.59 -12.92
CA ASP A 4 12.95 -28.34 -13.29
C ASP A 4 12.05 -28.54 -12.06
N ASP A 5 12.64 -28.84 -10.91
CA ASP A 5 11.90 -29.01 -9.66
C ASP A 5 11.13 -27.75 -9.27
N LEU A 6 11.75 -26.57 -9.41
CA LEU A 6 11.09 -25.30 -9.13
C LEU A 6 9.95 -25.03 -10.11
N ARG A 7 10.16 -25.31 -11.41
CA ARG A 7 9.09 -25.17 -12.41
C ARG A 7 7.91 -26.09 -12.13
N ASN A 8 8.17 -27.34 -11.78
CA ASN A 8 7.14 -28.31 -11.44
C ASN A 8 6.37 -27.92 -10.18
N ALA A 9 7.07 -27.43 -9.13
CA ALA A 9 6.44 -26.91 -7.93
C ALA A 9 5.53 -25.70 -8.24
N CYS A 10 6.00 -24.75 -9.07
CA CYS A 10 5.20 -23.61 -9.50
C CYS A 10 3.96 -24.03 -10.30
N ALA A 11 4.09 -24.98 -11.21
CA ALA A 11 2.96 -25.51 -11.99
C ALA A 11 1.90 -26.16 -11.08
N ALA A 12 2.34 -26.94 -10.09
CA ALA A 12 1.45 -27.58 -9.13
C ALA A 12 0.72 -26.56 -8.23
N ALA A 13 1.45 -25.58 -7.67
CA ALA A 13 0.89 -24.55 -6.81
C ALA A 13 -0.07 -23.64 -7.59
N ALA A 14 0.35 -23.15 -8.77
CA ALA A 14 -0.48 -22.28 -9.62
C ALA A 14 -1.77 -23.00 -10.07
N GLY A 15 -1.70 -24.29 -10.34
CA GLY A 15 -2.85 -25.12 -10.71
C GLY A 15 -3.95 -25.13 -9.65
N LYS A 16 -3.60 -25.08 -8.36
CA LYS A 16 -4.57 -24.98 -7.25
C LYS A 16 -5.40 -23.69 -7.32
N TRP A 17 -4.80 -22.63 -7.84
CA TRP A 17 -5.42 -21.30 -7.93
C TRP A 17 -5.91 -20.94 -9.33
N GLY A 18 -5.62 -21.77 -10.34
CA GLY A 18 -6.01 -21.50 -11.73
C GLY A 18 -5.35 -20.23 -12.31
N VAL A 19 -4.09 -20.00 -11.99
CA VAL A 19 -3.30 -18.82 -12.42
C VAL A 19 -2.05 -19.24 -13.19
N ALA A 20 -1.37 -18.26 -13.83
CA ALA A 20 -0.13 -18.50 -14.55
C ALA A 20 0.98 -19.00 -13.60
N PRO A 21 1.69 -20.10 -13.95
CA PRO A 21 2.73 -20.68 -13.12
C PRO A 21 4.09 -19.98 -13.23
N ASP A 22 4.24 -19.09 -14.20
CA ASP A 22 5.52 -18.45 -14.48
C ASP A 22 5.98 -17.61 -13.30
N VAL A 23 7.25 -17.75 -12.92
CA VAL A 23 7.94 -16.95 -11.92
C VAL A 23 9.27 -16.45 -12.48
N HIS A 24 9.74 -15.31 -12.04
CA HIS A 24 11.02 -14.75 -12.49
C HIS A 24 12.15 -15.14 -11.52
N PRO A 25 13.36 -15.46 -12.02
CA PRO A 25 14.49 -15.81 -11.14
C PRO A 25 14.94 -14.67 -10.21
N ASP A 26 14.66 -13.41 -10.59
CA ASP A 26 14.95 -12.24 -9.78
C ASP A 26 13.76 -11.77 -8.92
N ASP A 27 12.68 -12.58 -8.87
CA ASP A 27 11.57 -12.30 -7.94
C ASP A 27 12.09 -12.37 -6.50
N PHE A 28 12.20 -11.21 -5.90
CA PHE A 28 12.78 -11.05 -4.58
C PHE A 28 11.99 -11.84 -3.51
N ILE A 29 10.66 -11.76 -3.53
CA ILE A 29 9.82 -12.43 -2.52
C ILE A 29 9.94 -13.95 -2.65
N LEU A 30 9.95 -14.48 -3.88
CA LEU A 30 10.14 -15.91 -4.08
C LEU A 30 11.52 -16.37 -3.60
N ARG A 31 12.58 -15.61 -3.92
CA ARG A 31 13.94 -15.91 -3.46
C ARG A 31 14.04 -15.90 -1.93
N PHE A 32 13.48 -14.88 -1.30
CA PHE A 32 13.42 -14.77 0.15
C PHE A 32 12.71 -15.97 0.81
N LEU A 33 11.58 -16.40 0.26
CA LEU A 33 10.87 -17.59 0.75
C LEU A 33 11.68 -18.89 0.56
N LEU A 34 12.37 -19.01 -0.57
CA LEU A 34 13.24 -20.16 -0.85
C LEU A 34 14.44 -20.22 0.12
N GLU A 35 15.04 -19.06 0.43
CA GLU A 35 16.19 -18.96 1.36
C GLU A 35 15.78 -19.23 2.82
N LYS A 36 14.56 -18.87 3.21
CA LYS A 36 14.02 -19.07 4.57
C LYS A 36 13.36 -20.42 4.80
N SER A 37 13.16 -21.22 3.74
CA SER A 37 12.52 -22.52 3.87
C SER A 37 13.50 -23.55 4.48
N ASP A 38 13.17 -24.09 5.65
CA ASP A 38 13.89 -25.20 6.26
C ASP A 38 13.56 -26.55 5.61
N ALA A 39 12.57 -26.59 4.73
CA ALA A 39 12.13 -27.82 4.07
C ALA A 39 13.06 -28.19 2.89
N PRO A 40 13.40 -29.47 2.72
CA PRO A 40 14.12 -29.91 1.55
C PRO A 40 13.25 -29.71 0.30
N GLY A 41 13.76 -28.91 -0.67
CA GLY A 41 13.08 -28.60 -1.93
C GLY A 41 12.25 -27.30 -1.91
N ALA A 42 11.89 -26.87 -3.12
CA ALA A 42 11.20 -25.58 -3.33
C ALA A 42 9.70 -25.60 -3.00
N GLY A 43 9.09 -26.77 -2.72
CA GLY A 43 7.64 -26.97 -2.70
C GLY A 43 6.92 -26.04 -1.72
N GLN A 44 7.34 -26.02 -0.46
CA GLN A 44 6.68 -25.20 0.58
C GLN A 44 6.81 -23.71 0.33
N ALA A 45 8.00 -23.22 -0.05
CA ALA A 45 8.23 -21.82 -0.36
C ALA A 45 7.37 -21.35 -1.53
N VAL A 46 7.25 -22.17 -2.57
CA VAL A 46 6.41 -21.93 -3.74
C VAL A 46 4.92 -21.93 -3.36
N GLU A 47 4.47 -22.91 -2.56
CA GLU A 47 3.09 -22.92 -2.06
C GLU A 47 2.76 -21.66 -1.30
N THR A 48 3.62 -21.25 -0.36
CA THR A 48 3.47 -20.00 0.40
C THR A 48 3.40 -18.78 -0.55
N TYR A 49 4.28 -18.71 -1.56
CA TYR A 49 4.28 -17.61 -2.52
C TYR A 49 2.94 -17.45 -3.24
N PHE A 50 2.37 -18.54 -3.77
CA PHE A 50 1.08 -18.50 -4.47
C PHE A 50 -0.09 -18.31 -3.53
N GLU A 51 -0.08 -18.94 -2.36
CA GLU A 51 -1.13 -18.80 -1.34
C GLU A 51 -1.21 -17.37 -0.80
N ASP A 52 -0.09 -16.76 -0.44
CA ASP A 52 -0.04 -15.37 0.02
C ASP A 52 -0.51 -14.38 -1.05
N GLY A 53 -0.15 -14.63 -2.31
CA GLY A 53 -0.66 -13.84 -3.43
C GLY A 53 -2.17 -13.94 -3.58
N ALA A 54 -2.71 -15.16 -3.51
CA ALA A 54 -4.15 -15.41 -3.61
C ALA A 54 -4.94 -14.78 -2.45
N ARG A 55 -4.49 -15.00 -1.21
CA ARG A 55 -5.12 -14.40 -0.02
C ARG A 55 -5.07 -12.88 -0.06
N SER A 56 -3.96 -12.31 -0.51
CA SER A 56 -3.86 -10.85 -0.66
C SER A 56 -4.83 -10.31 -1.71
N ALA A 57 -4.99 -11.00 -2.83
CA ALA A 57 -5.97 -10.62 -3.84
C ALA A 57 -7.42 -10.76 -3.33
N GLU A 58 -7.74 -11.81 -2.59
CA GLU A 58 -9.04 -12.03 -1.97
C GLU A 58 -9.34 -10.95 -0.90
N GLN A 59 -8.35 -10.60 -0.07
CA GLN A 59 -8.50 -9.55 0.93
C GLN A 59 -8.75 -8.19 0.27
N LEU A 60 -8.00 -7.84 -0.79
CA LEU A 60 -8.27 -6.64 -1.56
C LEU A 60 -9.69 -6.66 -2.15
N ALA A 61 -10.10 -7.76 -2.78
CA ALA A 61 -11.46 -7.91 -3.32
C ALA A 61 -12.55 -7.69 -2.25
N GLY A 62 -12.33 -8.21 -1.03
CA GLY A 62 -13.20 -7.98 0.12
C GLY A 62 -13.28 -6.50 0.53
N LEU A 63 -12.16 -5.77 0.51
CA LEU A 63 -12.15 -4.32 0.76
C LEU A 63 -12.84 -3.54 -0.36
N LEU A 64 -12.60 -3.93 -1.62
CA LEU A 64 -13.24 -3.28 -2.78
C LEU A 64 -14.76 -3.42 -2.73
N THR A 65 -15.28 -4.58 -2.33
CA THR A 65 -16.73 -4.80 -2.22
C THR A 65 -17.31 -4.24 -0.92
N GLY A 66 -16.71 -4.55 0.22
CA GLY A 66 -17.27 -4.26 1.54
C GLY A 66 -17.05 -2.82 2.02
N VAL A 67 -15.96 -2.16 1.60
CA VAL A 67 -15.61 -0.80 2.03
C VAL A 67 -15.77 0.21 0.90
N CYS A 68 -15.26 -0.13 -0.30
CA CYS A 68 -15.26 0.80 -1.43
C CYS A 68 -16.58 0.77 -2.23
N GLY A 69 -17.39 -0.28 -2.10
CA GLY A 69 -18.70 -0.39 -2.75
C GLY A 69 -18.65 -0.82 -4.22
N PHE A 70 -17.52 -1.35 -4.69
CA PHE A 70 -17.40 -1.91 -6.04
C PHE A 70 -17.91 -3.35 -6.08
N GLN A 71 -19.20 -3.56 -6.35
CA GLN A 71 -19.79 -4.90 -6.44
C GLN A 71 -20.10 -5.29 -7.87
N ASP A 72 -20.77 -4.41 -8.60
CA ASP A 72 -21.29 -4.65 -9.95
C ASP A 72 -20.83 -3.58 -10.96
N GLN A 73 -20.00 -2.64 -10.53
CA GLN A 73 -19.48 -1.59 -11.41
C GLN A 73 -18.03 -1.89 -11.78
N PRO A 74 -17.64 -1.72 -13.03
CA PRO A 74 -16.25 -1.84 -13.43
C PRO A 74 -15.37 -0.88 -12.62
N CYS A 75 -14.24 -1.37 -12.13
CA CYS A 75 -13.23 -0.52 -11.50
C CYS A 75 -11.86 -0.75 -12.16
N HIS A 76 -11.05 0.29 -12.19
CA HIS A 76 -9.68 0.23 -12.66
C HIS A 76 -8.73 0.37 -11.49
N VAL A 77 -7.95 -0.68 -11.23
CA VAL A 77 -6.99 -0.76 -10.11
C VAL A 77 -5.58 -0.54 -10.64
N LEU A 78 -4.83 0.36 -10.01
CA LEU A 78 -3.37 0.42 -10.11
C LEU A 78 -2.80 -0.37 -8.92
N GLU A 79 -2.15 -1.49 -9.18
CA GLU A 79 -1.34 -2.19 -8.19
C GLU A 79 0.08 -1.61 -8.21
N PHE A 80 0.40 -0.77 -7.24
CA PHE A 80 1.68 -0.07 -7.11
C PHE A 80 2.66 -0.88 -6.27
N ALA A 81 3.92 -0.94 -6.70
CA ALA A 81 4.97 -1.80 -6.15
C ALA A 81 4.60 -3.29 -6.23
N SER A 82 4.14 -3.72 -7.42
CA SER A 82 3.61 -5.06 -7.68
C SER A 82 4.65 -6.17 -7.67
N GLY A 83 5.95 -5.82 -7.66
CA GLY A 83 7.03 -6.76 -7.85
C GLY A 83 6.88 -7.53 -9.17
N TYR A 84 7.15 -8.82 -9.14
CA TYR A 84 6.95 -9.72 -10.29
C TYR A 84 5.54 -10.32 -10.37
N GLY A 85 4.54 -9.61 -9.81
CA GLY A 85 3.13 -9.96 -9.96
C GLY A 85 2.66 -11.13 -9.08
N ARG A 86 3.18 -11.23 -7.87
CA ARG A 86 2.72 -12.23 -6.89
C ARG A 86 1.23 -12.10 -6.60
N VAL A 87 0.72 -10.89 -6.39
CA VAL A 87 -0.70 -10.62 -6.17
C VAL A 87 -1.41 -10.40 -7.51
N THR A 88 -0.80 -9.67 -8.43
CA THR A 88 -1.34 -9.34 -9.76
C THR A 88 -2.00 -10.53 -10.46
N ARG A 89 -1.34 -11.68 -10.47
CA ARG A 89 -1.82 -12.90 -11.15
C ARG A 89 -3.14 -13.43 -10.62
N HIS A 90 -3.50 -13.09 -9.38
CA HIS A 90 -4.72 -13.55 -8.72
C HIS A 90 -5.88 -12.53 -8.81
N LEU A 91 -5.57 -11.25 -9.09
CA LEU A 91 -6.56 -10.18 -9.02
C LEU A 91 -7.71 -10.33 -10.02
N ALA A 92 -7.42 -10.76 -11.25
CA ALA A 92 -8.47 -10.98 -12.26
C ALA A 92 -9.50 -12.03 -11.83
N ARG A 93 -9.10 -12.99 -10.99
CA ARG A 93 -10.00 -14.01 -10.44
C ARG A 93 -10.69 -13.54 -9.17
N ALA A 94 -9.95 -12.90 -8.26
CA ALA A 94 -10.48 -12.44 -6.97
C ALA A 94 -11.46 -11.26 -7.13
N ALA A 95 -11.20 -10.38 -8.10
CA ALA A 95 -12.00 -9.19 -8.39
C ALA A 95 -12.30 -9.10 -9.91
N PRO A 96 -13.15 -9.99 -10.47
CA PRO A 96 -13.40 -10.06 -11.90
C PRO A 96 -14.10 -8.81 -12.48
N PHE A 97 -14.64 -7.97 -11.63
CA PHE A 97 -15.22 -6.68 -11.99
C PHE A 97 -14.16 -5.57 -12.13
N CYS A 98 -12.90 -5.85 -11.82
CA CYS A 98 -11.81 -4.88 -11.95
C CYS A 98 -10.90 -5.19 -13.14
N SER A 99 -10.49 -4.15 -13.85
CA SER A 99 -9.27 -4.18 -14.68
C SER A 99 -8.08 -3.75 -13.84
N VAL A 100 -6.92 -4.39 -14.07
CA VAL A 100 -5.71 -4.15 -13.28
C VAL A 100 -4.61 -3.62 -14.19
N THR A 101 -3.91 -2.59 -13.74
CA THR A 101 -2.60 -2.17 -14.24
C THR A 101 -1.59 -2.36 -13.12
N ALA A 102 -0.58 -3.18 -13.34
CA ALA A 102 0.52 -3.33 -12.39
C ALA A 102 1.53 -2.18 -12.55
N CYS A 103 2.26 -1.86 -11.50
CA CYS A 103 3.28 -0.82 -11.51
C CYS A 103 4.43 -1.21 -10.60
N ASP A 104 5.65 -1.20 -11.14
CA ASP A 104 6.85 -1.48 -10.35
C ASP A 104 8.02 -0.62 -10.80
N ILE A 105 9.02 -0.45 -9.93
CA ILE A 105 10.22 0.32 -10.23
C ILE A 105 11.17 -0.45 -11.16
N HIS A 106 11.10 -1.78 -11.16
CA HIS A 106 11.96 -2.66 -11.95
C HIS A 106 11.38 -2.89 -13.36
N PRO A 107 12.04 -2.39 -14.41
CA PRO A 107 11.57 -2.61 -15.79
C PRO A 107 11.44 -4.09 -16.16
N GLN A 108 12.28 -4.96 -15.58
CA GLN A 108 12.23 -6.41 -15.79
C GLN A 108 10.95 -7.02 -15.22
N ALA A 109 10.51 -6.56 -14.04
CA ALA A 109 9.26 -7.00 -13.43
C ALA A 109 8.06 -6.58 -14.28
N VAL A 110 8.08 -5.33 -14.78
CA VAL A 110 7.06 -4.80 -15.69
C VAL A 110 6.98 -5.60 -16.99
N SER A 111 8.13 -5.91 -17.62
CA SER A 111 8.19 -6.74 -18.85
C SER A 111 7.66 -8.14 -18.59
N PHE A 112 8.09 -8.75 -17.47
CA PHE A 112 7.63 -10.08 -17.06
C PHE A 112 6.11 -10.14 -16.87
N ILE A 113 5.52 -9.18 -16.16
CA ILE A 113 4.08 -9.12 -15.94
C ILE A 113 3.32 -9.03 -17.27
N ARG A 114 3.77 -8.16 -18.18
CA ARG A 114 3.16 -8.02 -19.51
C ARG A 114 3.24 -9.29 -20.32
N GLU A 115 4.40 -9.91 -20.39
CA GLU A 115 4.70 -11.04 -21.27
C GLU A 115 4.18 -12.38 -20.73
N LYS A 116 4.25 -12.58 -19.42
CA LYS A 116 3.95 -13.88 -18.79
C LYS A 116 2.59 -13.93 -18.11
N LEU A 117 2.14 -12.80 -17.54
CA LEU A 117 0.84 -12.72 -16.87
C LEU A 117 -0.24 -12.09 -17.76
N GLY A 118 0.14 -11.46 -18.87
CA GLY A 118 -0.81 -10.81 -19.79
C GLY A 118 -1.52 -9.59 -19.18
N VAL A 119 -0.95 -9.00 -18.11
CA VAL A 119 -1.55 -7.84 -17.42
C VAL A 119 -0.83 -6.56 -17.86
N PRO A 120 -1.55 -5.48 -18.18
CA PRO A 120 -0.94 -4.17 -18.41
C PRO A 120 -0.07 -3.77 -17.22
N ALA A 121 1.12 -3.25 -17.49
CA ALA A 121 2.03 -2.84 -16.43
C ALA A 121 2.82 -1.60 -16.86
N ILE A 122 3.23 -0.75 -15.91
CA ILE A 122 3.98 0.48 -16.13
C ILE A 122 5.18 0.54 -15.20
N VAL A 123 6.23 1.23 -15.61
CA VAL A 123 7.39 1.49 -14.75
C VAL A 123 7.10 2.69 -13.87
N SER A 124 7.39 2.58 -12.58
CA SER A 124 7.30 3.69 -11.64
C SER A 124 8.58 4.54 -11.67
N ALA A 125 8.78 5.40 -10.67
CA ALA A 125 9.95 6.24 -10.54
C ALA A 125 10.58 6.08 -9.15
N HIS A 126 11.88 6.47 -9.01
CA HIS A 126 12.57 6.46 -7.72
C HIS A 126 12.02 7.53 -6.76
N VAL A 127 11.61 8.67 -7.30
CA VAL A 127 11.04 9.78 -6.53
C VAL A 127 9.60 10.05 -6.97
N PRO A 128 8.71 10.41 -6.02
CA PRO A 128 7.29 10.57 -6.31
C PRO A 128 6.99 11.61 -7.39
N GLU A 129 7.77 12.68 -7.48
CA GLU A 129 7.56 13.78 -8.44
C GLU A 129 7.76 13.37 -9.89
N GLU A 130 8.60 12.37 -10.13
CA GLU A 130 8.88 11.83 -11.48
C GLU A 130 7.86 10.77 -11.91
N PHE A 131 7.10 10.20 -10.96
CA PHE A 131 6.08 9.22 -11.31
C PHE A 131 4.93 9.87 -12.05
N GLN A 132 4.69 9.43 -13.29
CA GLN A 132 3.64 9.94 -14.15
C GLN A 132 2.77 8.78 -14.65
N VAL A 133 1.46 9.01 -14.70
CA VAL A 133 0.47 8.10 -15.29
C VAL A 133 -0.38 8.89 -16.27
N ALA A 134 -0.86 8.22 -17.33
CA ALA A 134 -1.72 8.85 -18.32
C ALA A 134 -3.13 9.12 -17.78
N ASP A 135 -3.65 8.18 -16.99
CA ASP A 135 -5.03 8.19 -16.48
C ASP A 135 -5.05 8.04 -14.97
N ALA A 136 -6.12 8.54 -14.35
CA ALA A 136 -6.40 8.28 -12.95
C ALA A 136 -7.16 6.95 -12.78
N TYR A 137 -7.01 6.34 -11.60
CA TYR A 137 -7.54 5.02 -11.26
C TYR A 137 -8.69 5.14 -10.26
N ASP A 138 -9.63 4.20 -10.32
CA ASP A 138 -10.69 4.10 -9.31
C ASP A 138 -10.13 3.66 -7.97
N VAL A 139 -9.10 2.79 -8.01
CA VAL A 139 -8.38 2.33 -6.84
C VAL A 139 -6.88 2.33 -7.12
N VAL A 140 -6.09 2.81 -6.16
CA VAL A 140 -4.64 2.58 -6.10
C VAL A 140 -4.39 1.65 -4.92
N PHE A 141 -3.69 0.56 -5.15
CA PHE A 141 -3.34 -0.43 -4.14
C PHE A 141 -1.83 -0.51 -3.97
N ALA A 142 -1.33 -0.27 -2.78
CA ALA A 142 0.11 -0.28 -2.45
C ALA A 142 0.37 -1.20 -1.25
N LEU A 143 0.58 -2.49 -1.55
CA LEU A 143 0.85 -3.50 -0.54
C LEU A 143 2.31 -3.48 -0.10
N SER A 144 2.54 -3.35 1.20
CA SER A 144 3.87 -3.37 1.83
C SER A 144 4.87 -2.32 1.28
N PHE A 145 4.40 -1.32 0.54
CA PHE A 145 5.25 -0.26 0.02
C PHE A 145 5.66 0.72 1.14
N PHE A 146 4.70 1.22 1.91
CA PHE A 146 4.95 2.19 2.98
C PHE A 146 5.68 1.59 4.18
N SER A 147 5.77 0.28 4.29
CA SER A 147 6.58 -0.42 5.27
C SER A 147 8.10 -0.35 4.99
N HIS A 148 8.48 0.26 3.85
CA HIS A 148 9.86 0.42 3.42
C HIS A 148 10.29 1.87 3.20
N MET A 149 9.35 2.82 3.24
CA MET A 149 9.64 4.23 2.91
C MET A 149 10.23 4.98 4.12
N PRO A 150 11.32 5.73 3.93
CA PRO A 150 11.80 6.66 4.96
C PRO A 150 10.80 7.80 5.17
N LYS A 151 10.83 8.39 6.36
CA LYS A 151 9.93 9.48 6.76
C LYS A 151 9.92 10.65 5.77
N SER A 152 11.09 10.97 5.21
CA SER A 152 11.27 12.07 4.25
C SER A 152 10.48 11.92 2.94
N THR A 153 10.20 10.67 2.53
CA THR A 153 9.47 10.37 1.29
C THR A 153 8.06 9.81 1.53
N PHE A 154 7.76 9.38 2.75
CA PHE A 154 6.46 8.78 3.12
C PHE A 154 5.28 9.68 2.72
N ALA A 155 5.25 10.91 3.22
CA ALA A 155 4.17 11.86 2.93
C ALA A 155 4.10 12.22 1.43
N ARG A 156 5.24 12.37 0.79
CA ARG A 156 5.34 12.70 -0.64
C ARG A 156 4.78 11.58 -1.52
N TRP A 157 5.10 10.31 -1.22
CA TRP A 157 4.51 9.16 -1.89
C TRP A 157 3.01 9.03 -1.61
N LEU A 158 2.59 9.25 -0.35
CA LEU A 158 1.16 9.24 -0.02
C LEU A 158 0.39 10.28 -0.82
N GLN A 159 0.91 11.50 -0.92
CA GLN A 159 0.32 12.59 -1.72
C GLN A 159 0.32 12.24 -3.22
N LYS A 160 1.42 11.67 -3.74
CA LYS A 160 1.52 11.28 -5.16
C LYS A 160 0.52 10.18 -5.50
N LEU A 161 0.47 9.11 -4.73
CA LEU A 161 -0.47 8.02 -4.97
C LEU A 161 -1.92 8.49 -4.83
N ALA A 162 -2.21 9.36 -3.86
CA ALA A 162 -3.52 9.99 -3.75
C ALA A 162 -3.86 10.84 -5.00
N SER A 163 -2.88 11.52 -5.61
CA SER A 163 -3.12 12.39 -6.77
C SER A 163 -3.54 11.64 -8.03
N VAL A 164 -3.20 10.36 -8.14
CA VAL A 164 -3.57 9.50 -9.28
C VAL A 164 -4.86 8.70 -9.03
N VAL A 165 -5.49 8.88 -7.86
CA VAL A 165 -6.83 8.36 -7.58
C VAL A 165 -7.88 9.32 -8.13
N LYS A 166 -8.89 8.79 -8.82
CA LYS A 166 -10.07 9.56 -9.28
C LYS A 166 -10.82 10.19 -8.09
N PRO A 167 -11.56 11.29 -8.31
CA PRO A 167 -12.53 11.76 -7.32
C PRO A 167 -13.51 10.64 -6.95
N ASN A 168 -13.76 10.49 -5.65
CA ASN A 168 -14.50 9.39 -5.03
C ASN A 168 -13.85 8.00 -5.11
N GLY A 169 -12.67 7.86 -5.71
CA GLY A 169 -11.88 6.63 -5.69
C GLY A 169 -11.15 6.43 -4.37
N TYR A 170 -10.34 5.39 -4.29
CA TYR A 170 -9.71 4.95 -3.04
C TYR A 170 -8.22 4.68 -3.21
N LEU A 171 -7.45 4.99 -2.18
CA LEU A 171 -6.10 4.48 -2.00
C LEU A 171 -6.14 3.45 -0.87
N VAL A 172 -5.75 2.21 -1.18
CA VAL A 172 -5.61 1.10 -0.23
C VAL A 172 -4.13 0.85 -0.04
N PHE A 173 -3.65 0.91 1.19
CA PHE A 173 -2.23 0.67 1.46
C PHE A 173 -2.02 0.03 2.83
N THR A 174 -0.84 -0.57 3.00
CA THR A 174 -0.44 -1.17 4.27
C THR A 174 0.83 -0.55 4.82
N THR A 175 0.98 -0.60 6.14
CA THR A 175 2.18 -0.18 6.85
C THR A 175 2.58 -1.23 7.89
N HIS A 176 3.83 -1.23 8.32
CA HIS A 176 4.19 -1.88 9.56
C HIS A 176 3.75 -1.00 10.74
N GLY A 177 2.90 -1.55 11.60
CA GLY A 177 2.44 -0.93 12.84
C GLY A 177 3.01 -1.61 14.09
N LEU A 178 2.28 -1.53 15.20
CA LEU A 178 2.70 -2.10 16.48
C LEU A 178 2.82 -3.63 16.46
N VAL A 179 1.95 -4.30 15.71
CA VAL A 179 2.02 -5.76 15.57
C VAL A 179 3.28 -6.16 14.81
N SER A 180 3.57 -5.49 13.69
CA SER A 180 4.80 -5.71 12.92
C SER A 180 6.06 -5.43 13.72
N ARG A 181 6.04 -4.44 14.63
CA ARG A 181 7.16 -4.13 15.50
C ARG A 181 7.64 -5.34 16.29
N GLN A 182 6.72 -6.14 16.78
CA GLN A 182 7.07 -7.33 17.59
C GLN A 182 7.83 -8.37 16.77
N VAL A 183 7.55 -8.44 15.46
CA VAL A 183 8.14 -9.44 14.56
C VAL A 183 9.38 -8.91 13.86
N ALA A 184 9.36 -7.69 13.35
CA ALA A 184 10.39 -7.15 12.46
C ALA A 184 11.45 -6.31 13.18
N ALA A 185 11.13 -5.63 14.29
CA ALA A 185 12.04 -4.71 14.95
C ALA A 185 11.64 -4.45 16.41
N SER A 186 11.64 -5.50 17.24
CA SER A 186 11.21 -5.44 18.65
C SER A 186 11.97 -4.41 19.50
N SER A 187 13.20 -4.07 19.13
CA SER A 187 14.07 -3.08 19.81
C SER A 187 13.94 -1.66 19.24
N CYS A 188 13.07 -1.42 18.24
CA CYS A 188 12.95 -0.09 17.63
C CYS A 188 12.44 0.94 18.63
N VAL A 189 13.01 2.16 18.55
CA VAL A 189 12.59 3.33 19.30
C VAL A 189 11.96 4.32 18.34
N PHE A 190 10.70 4.66 18.57
CA PHE A 190 10.00 5.67 17.76
C PHE A 190 10.54 7.07 18.04
N ASP A 191 10.54 7.90 17.00
CA ASP A 191 10.74 9.33 17.17
C ASP A 191 9.49 10.00 17.81
N GLN A 192 9.54 11.32 17.98
CA GLN A 192 8.46 12.11 18.60
C GLN A 192 7.13 12.04 17.83
N ASP A 193 7.16 11.70 16.53
CA ASP A 193 5.98 11.61 15.69
C ASP A 193 5.44 10.17 15.60
N GLY A 194 6.12 9.21 16.24
CA GLY A 194 5.71 7.80 16.22
C GLY A 194 6.19 7.04 15.00
N PHE A 195 7.34 7.43 14.45
CA PHE A 195 7.95 6.80 13.28
C PHE A 195 9.33 6.23 13.60
N TYR A 196 9.65 5.10 12.97
CA TYR A 196 10.97 4.46 13.02
C TYR A 196 11.38 4.05 11.61
N PHE A 197 12.66 4.24 11.29
CA PHE A 197 13.26 3.77 10.04
C PHE A 197 14.65 3.21 10.29
N ALA A 198 14.93 2.06 9.71
CA ALA A 198 16.26 1.47 9.64
C ALA A 198 16.68 1.35 8.16
N PRO A 199 17.88 1.84 7.78
CA PRO A 199 18.42 1.68 6.45
C PRO A 199 18.95 0.24 6.26
N ALA A 200 18.03 -0.71 6.20
CA ALA A 200 18.31 -2.13 6.04
C ALA A 200 17.26 -2.70 5.11
N SER A 201 17.63 -2.96 3.87
CA SER A 201 16.76 -3.56 2.88
C SER A 201 17.16 -4.99 2.59
N GLU A 202 16.16 -5.84 2.46
CA GLU A 202 16.32 -7.17 1.89
C GLU A 202 16.51 -7.10 0.38
N GLN A 203 16.03 -6.05 -0.29
CA GLN A 203 16.27 -5.76 -1.72
C GLN A 203 17.61 -5.07 -1.90
N LYS A 204 18.60 -5.81 -2.42
CA LYS A 204 19.99 -5.35 -2.53
C LYS A 204 20.27 -4.42 -3.71
N ASP A 205 19.33 -4.28 -4.61
CA ASP A 205 19.38 -3.44 -5.80
C ASP A 205 18.75 -2.06 -5.61
N LEU A 206 18.17 -1.80 -4.42
CA LEU A 206 17.67 -0.49 -4.02
C LEU A 206 18.60 0.15 -2.98
N ASP A 207 18.66 1.47 -2.97
CA ASP A 207 19.41 2.24 -1.97
C ASP A 207 18.74 2.05 -0.59
N GLU A 208 19.47 1.52 0.37
CA GLU A 208 18.99 1.28 1.73
C GLU A 208 18.54 2.55 2.46
N ALA A 209 19.05 3.72 2.07
CA ALA A 209 18.61 5.01 2.61
C ALA A 209 17.23 5.44 2.08
N GLU A 210 16.84 4.94 0.92
CA GLU A 210 15.57 5.25 0.27
C GLU A 210 14.53 4.13 0.39
N TYR A 211 15.00 2.89 0.68
CA TYR A 211 14.16 1.72 0.82
C TYR A 211 14.69 0.81 1.94
N GLY A 212 14.15 0.94 3.13
CA GLY A 212 14.60 0.22 4.33
C GLY A 212 13.46 -0.51 5.05
N VAL A 213 13.52 -0.55 6.37
CA VAL A 213 12.43 -1.02 7.23
C VAL A 213 11.83 0.16 7.97
N ALA A 214 10.58 0.47 7.67
CA ALA A 214 9.82 1.51 8.33
C ALA A 214 8.75 0.90 9.25
N ILE A 215 8.59 1.45 10.46
CA ILE A 215 7.47 1.16 11.35
C ILE A 215 6.83 2.49 11.74
N ALA A 216 5.52 2.58 11.50
CA ALA A 216 4.76 3.79 11.74
C ALA A 216 3.59 3.51 12.69
N LEU A 217 3.49 4.28 13.77
CA LEU A 217 2.29 4.23 14.59
C LEU A 217 1.08 4.70 13.78
N PRO A 218 -0.12 4.17 14.03
CA PRO A 218 -1.33 4.65 13.34
C PRO A 218 -1.54 6.16 13.46
N SER A 219 -1.16 6.77 14.60
CA SER A 219 -1.23 8.22 14.82
C SER A 219 -0.38 9.02 13.82
N PHE A 220 0.83 8.54 13.49
CA PHE A 220 1.66 9.15 12.46
C PHE A 220 0.97 9.08 11.10
N VAL A 221 0.50 7.89 10.70
CA VAL A 221 -0.15 7.69 9.40
C VAL A 221 -1.41 8.54 9.27
N PHE A 222 -2.24 8.62 10.32
CA PHE A 222 -3.42 9.49 10.33
C PHE A 222 -3.05 10.97 10.21
N SER A 223 -1.94 11.40 10.82
CA SER A 223 -1.46 12.78 10.69
C SER A 223 -1.06 13.09 9.24
N GLU A 224 -0.34 12.16 8.57
CA GLU A 224 0.04 12.32 7.17
C GLU A 224 -1.18 12.35 6.24
N ILE A 225 -2.17 11.48 6.47
CA ILE A 225 -3.44 11.51 5.73
C ILE A 225 -4.16 12.84 5.92
N ALA A 226 -4.24 13.33 7.16
CA ALA A 226 -4.90 14.60 7.49
C ALA A 226 -4.20 15.82 6.85
N GLY A 227 -2.90 15.71 6.58
CA GLY A 227 -2.12 16.70 5.83
C GLY A 227 -2.53 16.84 4.36
N ILE A 228 -3.32 15.90 3.81
CA ILE A 228 -3.78 15.90 2.42
C ILE A 228 -5.29 16.19 2.37
N PRO A 229 -5.72 17.44 2.14
CA PRO A 229 -7.13 17.86 2.32
C PRO A 229 -8.17 17.08 1.51
N ARG A 230 -7.74 16.45 0.41
CA ARG A 230 -8.63 15.63 -0.42
C ARG A 230 -8.84 14.21 0.10
N LEU A 231 -8.13 13.78 1.14
CA LEU A 231 -8.26 12.42 1.67
C LEU A 231 -9.15 12.39 2.92
N THR A 232 -9.92 11.32 3.03
CA THR A 232 -10.64 10.95 4.25
C THR A 232 -10.50 9.46 4.50
N VAL A 233 -10.33 9.06 5.77
CA VAL A 233 -10.22 7.65 6.14
C VAL A 233 -11.59 7.00 6.00
N ALA A 234 -11.66 5.96 5.17
CA ALA A 234 -12.85 5.12 4.99
C ALA A 234 -12.78 3.85 5.85
N TYR A 235 -11.57 3.31 6.05
CA TYR A 235 -11.37 2.10 6.86
C TYR A 235 -9.94 2.08 7.40
N PHE A 236 -9.79 1.54 8.60
CA PHE A 236 -8.51 1.22 9.22
C PHE A 236 -8.64 -0.04 10.06
N ARG A 237 -7.64 -0.90 9.99
CA ARG A 237 -7.52 -2.04 10.90
C ARG A 237 -6.06 -2.39 11.17
N GLU A 238 -5.72 -2.49 12.43
CA GLU A 238 -4.39 -2.84 12.89
C GLU A 238 -4.13 -4.33 12.70
N GLY A 239 -2.94 -4.67 12.17
CA GLY A 239 -2.49 -6.05 12.02
C GLY A 239 -3.33 -6.93 11.07
N ASP A 240 -4.17 -6.35 10.22
CA ASP A 240 -5.15 -7.10 9.42
C ASP A 240 -4.54 -7.79 8.20
N TRP A 241 -3.47 -7.24 7.61
CA TRP A 241 -2.81 -7.89 6.48
C TRP A 241 -1.72 -8.83 6.96
N TRP A 242 -1.78 -10.07 6.55
CA TRP A 242 -0.91 -11.16 6.98
C TRP A 242 -0.81 -11.32 8.51
N GLY A 243 -1.79 -10.81 9.26
CA GLY A 243 -1.79 -10.84 10.73
C GLY A 243 -0.80 -9.88 11.39
N HIS A 244 -0.14 -8.99 10.64
CA HIS A 244 0.84 -8.07 11.23
C HIS A 244 0.91 -6.67 10.61
N GLN A 245 0.54 -6.46 9.34
CA GLN A 245 0.52 -5.13 8.74
C GLN A 245 -0.82 -4.44 8.97
N ASP A 246 -0.77 -3.15 9.25
CA ASP A 246 -1.94 -2.29 9.36
C ASP A 246 -2.48 -1.96 7.98
N VAL A 247 -3.81 -1.95 7.83
CA VAL A 247 -4.50 -1.63 6.58
C VAL A 247 -5.18 -0.28 6.68
N PHE A 248 -4.95 0.55 5.68
CA PHE A 248 -5.60 1.84 5.51
C PHE A 248 -6.35 1.87 4.18
N VAL A 249 -7.62 2.27 4.22
CA VAL A 249 -8.39 2.63 3.03
C VAL A 249 -8.77 4.09 3.16
N VAL A 250 -8.28 4.91 2.26
CA VAL A 250 -8.59 6.34 2.22
C VAL A 250 -9.32 6.69 0.94
N ARG A 251 -10.39 7.48 1.06
CA ARG A 251 -11.18 7.94 -0.07
C ARG A 251 -10.69 9.31 -0.53
N ALA A 252 -10.55 9.49 -1.83
CA ALA A 252 -10.28 10.77 -2.44
C ALA A 252 -11.58 11.57 -2.62
N LEU A 253 -11.72 12.67 -1.91
CA LEU A 253 -12.88 13.54 -1.99
C LEU A 253 -12.94 14.25 -3.35
N PRO A 254 -14.13 14.48 -3.92
CA PRO A 254 -14.31 15.37 -5.05
C PRO A 254 -14.02 16.82 -4.65
N GLU A 255 -13.60 17.66 -5.59
CA GLU A 255 -13.22 19.05 -5.33
C GLU A 255 -14.29 19.83 -4.57
N SER A 256 -15.56 19.58 -4.85
CA SER A 256 -16.70 20.23 -4.19
C SER A 256 -16.79 19.97 -2.68
N LEU A 257 -16.15 18.91 -2.17
CA LEU A 257 -16.12 18.53 -0.75
C LEU A 257 -14.77 18.83 -0.09
N ILE A 258 -13.77 19.29 -0.84
CA ILE A 258 -12.49 19.68 -0.24
C ILE A 258 -12.67 20.99 0.51
N PRO A 259 -12.36 21.02 1.83
CA PRO A 259 -12.48 22.26 2.59
C PRO A 259 -11.58 23.33 1.97
N SER A 260 -12.17 24.47 1.61
CA SER A 260 -11.37 25.62 1.20
C SER A 260 -10.46 26.05 2.34
N PRO A 261 -9.20 26.39 2.09
CA PRO A 261 -8.33 26.93 3.12
C PRO A 261 -9.00 28.16 3.74
N LEU A 262 -9.06 28.19 5.07
CA LEU A 262 -9.66 29.32 5.79
C LEU A 262 -8.95 30.61 5.37
N SER A 263 -9.71 31.58 4.89
CA SER A 263 -9.14 32.89 4.63
C SER A 263 -8.59 33.50 5.90
N ALA A 264 -7.62 34.42 5.79
CA ALA A 264 -7.13 35.17 6.95
C ALA A 264 -8.23 35.92 7.69
N ALA A 265 -9.33 36.26 7.00
CA ALA A 265 -10.53 36.85 7.59
C ALA A 265 -11.32 35.83 8.41
N ASP A 266 -11.46 34.60 7.92
CA ASP A 266 -12.16 33.52 8.65
C ASP A 266 -11.40 33.07 9.88
N ILE A 267 -10.07 32.99 9.81
CA ILE A 267 -9.20 32.70 10.97
C ILE A 267 -9.37 33.76 12.04
N ARG A 268 -9.35 35.06 11.65
CA ARG A 268 -9.57 36.19 12.59
C ARG A 268 -10.97 36.18 13.17
N ARG A 269 -11.99 35.82 12.42
CA ARG A 269 -13.38 35.74 12.87
C ARG A 269 -13.57 34.60 13.87
N ARG A 270 -13.01 33.39 13.56
CA ARG A 270 -13.06 32.24 14.48
C ARG A 270 -12.25 32.47 15.75
N GLY A 271 -11.09 33.09 15.66
CA GLY A 271 -10.27 33.47 16.82
C GLY A 271 -10.99 34.46 17.75
N ARG A 272 -11.70 35.44 17.20
CA ARG A 272 -12.54 36.37 17.98
C ARG A 272 -13.71 35.66 18.66
N SER A 273 -14.40 34.77 17.93
CA SER A 273 -15.52 34.00 18.50
C SER A 273 -15.05 33.11 19.67
N LEU A 274 -13.93 32.42 19.51
CA LEU A 274 -13.33 31.58 20.55
C LEU A 274 -12.92 32.40 21.77
N TYR A 275 -12.30 33.56 21.55
CA TYR A 275 -11.93 34.48 22.63
C TYR A 275 -13.14 35.00 23.44
N HIS A 276 -14.24 35.34 22.74
CA HIS A 276 -15.48 35.74 23.41
C HIS A 276 -16.12 34.60 24.20
N SER A 277 -16.13 33.38 23.65
CA SER A 277 -16.64 32.18 24.35
C SER A 277 -15.84 31.88 25.61
N LEU A 278 -14.51 31.90 25.50
CA LEU A 278 -13.62 31.66 26.65
C LEU A 278 -13.76 32.73 27.73
N ARG A 279 -13.96 34.00 27.33
CA ARG A 279 -14.20 35.09 28.26
C ARG A 279 -15.56 35.01 28.99
N ALA A 280 -16.60 34.52 28.29
CA ALA A 280 -17.92 34.26 28.88
C ALA A 280 -17.83 33.11 29.91
N LEU A 281 -17.15 32.00 29.58
CA LEU A 281 -16.91 30.88 30.50
C LEU A 281 -16.10 31.29 31.74
N ALA A 282 -15.08 32.16 31.57
CA ALA A 282 -14.28 32.65 32.67
C ALA A 282 -15.07 33.59 33.63
N ARG A 283 -16.08 34.30 33.12
CA ARG A 283 -16.99 35.12 33.96
C ARG A 283 -17.97 34.26 34.74
N GLN A 284 -18.49 33.16 34.17
CA GLN A 284 -19.39 32.22 34.87
C GLN A 284 -18.72 31.46 36.01
N ARG A 285 -17.39 31.34 36.01
CA ARG A 285 -16.63 30.66 37.10
C ARG A 285 -16.22 31.59 38.24
N ARG A 286 -16.50 32.88 38.14
CA ARG A 286 -16.16 33.90 39.18
C ARG A 286 -17.39 34.51 39.89
N GLY A 287 -18.57 34.07 39.58
CA GLY A 287 -19.82 34.31 40.27
C GLY A 287 -20.34 33.03 40.92
#